data_3ad4273cca363abd84731a1993195f9d
#
_entry.id   3ad4273cca363abd84731a1993195f9d
#
_cell.length_a   1.000
_cell.length_b   1.000
_cell.length_c   1.000
_cell.angle_alpha   90.00
_cell.angle_beta   90.00
_cell.angle_gamma   90.00
#
_symmetry.space_group_name_H-M   'P 1'
#
loop_
_entity.id
_entity.type
_entity.pdbx_description
1 polymer ?
#
loop_
_entity_poly.entity_id
_entity_poly.type
_entity_poly.pdbx_seq_one_letter_code
_entity_poly.pdbx_strand_id
1 'polypeptide(L)'
;MDARRESEHTHMKNRTTVERRSERELVVTRTFNGPARIVFEAWTKPELFRRWWVPKSMGMSLRSCEMDVRVGGKYRLEFEPDATAFFGTYLEVTPHSRLVWTNEEGGEGGPVTTVTFEEKGGKTLLVVHELHSSKEALDAAGTGAADAMVETFAQLDELLLTLGASV
;
A
#
# COMPACT_ATOMS: atom_id res chain seq x y z
N MET A 1 6.72 -17.99 -30.18
CA MET A 1 5.90 -16.82 -30.29
C MET A 1 5.06 -16.64 -29.07
N ASP A 2 4.33 -17.62 -28.75
CA ASP A 2 3.32 -17.49 -27.73
C ASP A 2 3.84 -17.53 -26.30
N ALA A 3 4.94 -18.24 -26.06
CA ALA A 3 5.54 -18.27 -24.74
C ALA A 3 5.97 -16.87 -24.28
N ARG A 4 6.55 -16.10 -25.18
CA ARG A 4 6.95 -14.73 -24.87
C ARG A 4 5.74 -13.84 -24.60
N ARG A 5 4.69 -13.99 -25.40
CA ARG A 5 3.47 -13.21 -25.26
C ARG A 5 2.74 -13.56 -23.97
N GLU A 6 2.69 -14.83 -23.61
CA GLU A 6 2.08 -15.26 -22.35
C GLU A 6 2.85 -14.72 -21.14
N SER A 7 4.18 -14.74 -21.22
CA SER A 7 5.00 -14.19 -20.16
C SER A 7 4.76 -12.70 -19.96
N GLU A 8 4.65 -11.95 -21.05
CA GLU A 8 4.36 -10.51 -20.96
C GLU A 8 2.98 -10.26 -20.37
N HIS A 9 1.99 -11.06 -20.74
CA HIS A 9 0.64 -10.93 -20.22
C HIS A 9 0.60 -11.23 -18.72
N THR A 10 1.27 -12.28 -18.27
CA THR A 10 1.33 -12.65 -16.86
C THR A 10 2.04 -11.56 -16.06
N HIS A 11 3.12 -11.02 -16.62
CA HIS A 11 3.86 -9.94 -15.97
C HIS A 11 2.96 -8.70 -15.81
N MET A 12 2.15 -8.39 -16.82
CA MET A 12 1.24 -7.25 -16.75
C MET A 12 0.16 -7.40 -15.70
N LYS A 13 -0.32 -8.62 -15.44
CA LYS A 13 -1.33 -8.87 -14.40
C LYS A 13 -0.81 -8.50 -13.01
N ASN A 14 0.50 -8.69 -12.78
CA ASN A 14 1.13 -8.39 -11.51
C ASN A 14 1.80 -7.01 -11.52
N ARG A 15 1.46 -6.21 -12.50
CA ARG A 15 2.02 -4.87 -12.63
C ARG A 15 1.24 -3.89 -11.77
N THR A 16 1.97 -3.01 -11.10
CA THR A 16 1.35 -1.92 -10.34
C THR A 16 0.92 -0.83 -11.32
N THR A 17 -0.34 -0.41 -11.24
CA THR A 17 -0.86 0.69 -12.04
C THR A 17 -1.21 1.85 -11.13
N VAL A 18 -0.92 3.08 -11.61
CA VAL A 18 -1.22 4.31 -10.89
C VAL A 18 -2.11 5.15 -11.79
N GLU A 19 -3.26 5.55 -11.28
CA GLU A 19 -4.24 6.30 -12.05
C GLU A 19 -4.81 7.46 -11.23
N ARG A 20 -4.82 8.65 -11.84
CA ARG A 20 -5.55 9.78 -11.27
C ARG A 20 -6.98 9.67 -11.80
N ARG A 21 -7.89 9.15 -10.98
CA ARG A 21 -9.26 8.85 -11.41
C ARG A 21 -10.14 10.09 -11.52
N SER A 22 -9.86 11.09 -10.70
CA SER A 22 -10.60 12.35 -10.70
C SER A 22 -9.71 13.47 -10.18
N GLU A 23 -10.27 14.67 -10.04
CA GLU A 23 -9.52 15.81 -9.50
C GLU A 23 -9.02 15.57 -8.08
N ARG A 24 -9.69 14.71 -7.33
CA ARG A 24 -9.38 14.47 -5.92
C ARG A 24 -8.95 13.03 -5.63
N GLU A 25 -8.96 12.14 -6.62
CA GLU A 25 -8.76 10.72 -6.40
C GLU A 25 -7.55 10.16 -7.11
N LEU A 26 -6.74 9.43 -6.36
CA LEU A 26 -5.60 8.69 -6.89
C LEU A 26 -5.80 7.22 -6.56
N VAL A 27 -5.60 6.33 -7.54
CA VAL A 27 -5.84 4.90 -7.36
C VAL A 27 -4.61 4.11 -7.79
N VAL A 28 -4.16 3.22 -6.92
CA VAL A 28 -3.06 2.31 -7.21
C VAL A 28 -3.62 0.90 -7.13
N THR A 29 -3.36 0.11 -8.16
CA THR A 29 -3.92 -1.25 -8.28
C THR A 29 -2.82 -2.26 -8.58
N ARG A 30 -2.89 -3.40 -7.93
CA ARG A 30 -2.00 -4.52 -8.21
C ARG A 30 -2.60 -5.83 -7.75
N THR A 31 -2.34 -6.92 -8.50
CA THR A 31 -2.68 -8.26 -8.08
C THR A 31 -1.45 -8.91 -7.46
N PHE A 32 -1.61 -9.48 -6.27
CA PHE A 32 -0.55 -10.21 -5.57
C PHE A 32 -0.82 -11.71 -5.62
N ASN A 33 0.27 -12.50 -5.65
CA ASN A 33 0.17 -13.95 -5.64
C ASN A 33 0.10 -14.43 -4.19
N GLY A 34 -1.10 -14.63 -3.70
CA GLY A 34 -1.33 -15.10 -2.35
C GLY A 34 -2.74 -14.77 -1.87
N PRO A 35 -3.22 -15.49 -0.85
CA PRO A 35 -4.56 -15.25 -0.32
C PRO A 35 -4.65 -13.93 0.42
N ALA A 36 -5.86 -13.37 0.45
CA ALA A 36 -6.10 -12.07 1.08
C ALA A 36 -5.67 -12.04 2.55
N ARG A 37 -5.83 -13.16 3.26
CA ARG A 37 -5.42 -13.25 4.66
C ARG A 37 -3.93 -12.91 4.84
N ILE A 38 -3.07 -13.46 4.02
CA ILE A 38 -1.62 -13.24 4.14
C ILE A 38 -1.24 -11.85 3.67
N VAL A 39 -1.85 -11.36 2.59
CA VAL A 39 -1.60 -9.99 2.12
C VAL A 39 -2.06 -8.99 3.18
N PHE A 40 -3.22 -9.22 3.79
CA PHE A 40 -3.73 -8.36 4.86
C PHE A 40 -2.80 -8.36 6.07
N GLU A 41 -2.25 -9.51 6.45
CA GLU A 41 -1.29 -9.57 7.55
C GLU A 41 -0.04 -8.73 7.27
N ALA A 42 0.43 -8.73 6.04
CA ALA A 42 1.59 -7.92 5.66
C ALA A 42 1.31 -6.42 5.78
N TRP A 43 0.06 -6.01 5.70
CA TRP A 43 -0.36 -4.62 5.87
C TRP A 43 -0.65 -4.25 7.32
N THR A 44 -0.86 -5.22 8.20
CA THR A 44 -1.37 -4.95 9.55
C THR A 44 -0.46 -5.37 10.68
N LYS A 45 0.54 -6.20 10.41
CA LYS A 45 1.53 -6.59 11.40
C LYS A 45 2.77 -5.73 11.24
N PRO A 46 3.14 -4.93 12.26
CA PRO A 46 4.29 -4.03 12.14
C PRO A 46 5.58 -4.72 11.72
N GLU A 47 5.85 -5.92 12.24
CA GLU A 47 7.06 -6.67 11.91
C GLU A 47 7.11 -7.09 10.44
N LEU A 48 5.98 -7.20 9.78
CA LEU A 48 5.91 -7.51 8.36
C LEU A 48 5.86 -6.23 7.54
N PHE A 49 5.03 -5.28 7.96
CA PHE A 49 4.83 -4.02 7.24
C PHE A 49 6.15 -3.28 7.04
N ARG A 50 6.98 -3.19 8.06
CA ARG A 50 8.24 -2.47 8.00
C ARG A 50 9.24 -3.07 7.02
N ARG A 51 9.02 -4.31 6.58
CA ARG A 51 9.95 -5.00 5.69
C ARG A 51 9.75 -4.63 4.22
N TRP A 52 8.61 -4.07 3.86
CA TRP A 52 8.34 -3.76 2.45
C TRP A 52 7.85 -2.33 2.20
N TRP A 53 7.45 -1.60 3.21
CA TRP A 53 6.81 -0.28 3.04
C TRP A 53 7.75 0.80 2.49
N VAL A 54 9.05 0.72 2.72
CA VAL A 54 10.01 1.74 2.30
C VAL A 54 10.80 1.28 1.09
N PRO A 55 10.83 2.07 0.00
CA PRO A 55 11.63 1.69 -1.17
C PRO A 55 13.11 1.59 -0.81
N LYS A 56 13.71 0.44 -1.09
CA LYS A 56 15.13 0.22 -0.82
C LYS A 56 16.02 1.19 -1.59
N SER A 57 15.56 1.60 -2.78
CA SER A 57 16.32 2.54 -3.62
C SER A 57 16.49 3.91 -2.98
N MET A 58 15.65 4.28 -2.02
CA MET A 58 15.71 5.57 -1.35
C MET A 58 16.74 5.61 -0.22
N GLY A 59 17.32 4.48 0.14
CA GLY A 59 18.31 4.42 1.21
C GLY A 59 17.76 4.77 2.58
N MET A 60 16.44 4.70 2.75
CA MET A 60 15.75 4.98 4.00
C MET A 60 15.27 3.70 4.65
N SER A 61 15.03 3.74 5.95
CA SER A 61 14.42 2.63 6.67
C SER A 61 13.46 3.16 7.71
N LEU A 62 12.61 2.27 8.24
CA LEU A 62 11.72 2.64 9.34
C LEU A 62 12.47 2.47 10.66
N ARG A 63 12.65 3.58 11.37
CA ARG A 63 13.22 3.60 12.70
C ARG A 63 12.23 3.02 13.70
N SER A 64 10.96 3.39 13.55
CA SER A 64 9.89 2.83 14.36
C SER A 64 8.66 2.60 13.51
N CYS A 65 7.87 1.62 13.89
CA CYS A 65 6.64 1.26 13.18
C CYS A 65 5.61 0.86 14.23
N GLU A 66 4.77 1.80 14.62
CA GLU A 66 3.74 1.58 15.63
C GLU A 66 2.39 1.56 14.95
N MET A 67 1.63 0.49 15.15
CA MET A 67 0.35 0.31 14.48
C MET A 67 -0.63 -0.35 15.44
N ASP A 68 -1.67 0.38 15.82
CA ASP A 68 -2.77 -0.16 16.62
C ASP A 68 -3.94 -0.38 15.65
N VAL A 69 -3.96 -1.55 15.02
CA VAL A 69 -4.86 -1.83 13.89
C VAL A 69 -6.25 -2.20 14.39
N ARG A 70 -7.03 -1.17 14.69
CA ARG A 70 -8.43 -1.27 15.09
C ARG A 70 -9.10 0.07 14.81
N VAL A 71 -10.41 0.08 14.73
CA VAL A 71 -11.15 1.34 14.54
C VAL A 71 -10.80 2.30 15.69
N GLY A 72 -10.36 3.50 15.33
CA GLY A 72 -9.93 4.50 16.31
C GLY A 72 -8.48 4.33 16.77
N GLY A 73 -7.82 3.25 16.40
CA GLY A 73 -6.42 3.05 16.70
C GLY A 73 -5.53 3.94 15.85
N LYS A 74 -4.33 4.19 16.31
CA LYS A 74 -3.41 5.09 15.61
C LYS A 74 -2.20 4.35 15.08
N TYR A 75 -1.60 4.92 14.04
CA TYR A 75 -0.33 4.43 13.52
C TYR A 75 0.67 5.59 13.48
N ARG A 76 1.94 5.24 13.62
CA ARG A 76 3.04 6.19 13.48
C ARG A 76 4.25 5.48 12.91
N LEU A 77 4.71 5.97 11.78
CA LEU A 77 5.86 5.45 11.06
C LEU A 77 6.95 6.51 11.06
N GLU A 78 8.08 6.22 11.67
CA GLU A 78 9.19 7.17 11.75
C GLU A 78 10.35 6.66 10.93
N PHE A 79 10.85 7.50 10.02
CA PHE A 79 11.90 7.13 9.09
C PHE A 79 13.28 7.54 9.56
N GLU A 80 14.29 6.84 9.08
CA GLU A 80 15.69 7.21 9.23
C GLU A 80 16.24 7.57 7.85
N PRO A 81 17.20 8.50 7.77
CA PRO A 81 17.88 9.24 8.83
C PRO A 81 17.15 10.51 9.27
N ASP A 82 16.14 10.95 8.54
CA ASP A 82 15.54 12.28 8.72
C ASP A 82 14.55 12.39 9.87
N ALA A 83 14.20 11.30 10.53
CA ALA A 83 13.21 11.28 11.59
C ALA A 83 11.83 11.84 11.16
N THR A 84 11.56 11.86 9.86
CA THR A 84 10.25 12.23 9.34
C THR A 84 9.23 11.19 9.78
N ALA A 85 8.07 11.63 10.23
CA ALA A 85 7.03 10.72 10.69
C ALA A 85 5.76 10.86 9.88
N PHE A 86 5.14 9.73 9.58
CA PHE A 86 3.79 9.66 9.00
C PHE A 86 2.89 9.04 10.05
N PHE A 87 1.73 9.62 10.26
CA PHE A 87 0.83 9.15 11.31
C PHE A 87 -0.62 9.45 10.95
N GLY A 88 -1.52 8.73 11.59
CA GLY A 88 -2.94 8.91 11.38
C GLY A 88 -3.76 7.96 12.24
N THR A 89 -5.04 7.83 11.88
CA THR A 89 -6.01 7.05 12.63
C THR A 89 -6.71 6.07 11.70
N TYR A 90 -6.90 4.84 12.16
CA TYR A 90 -7.70 3.86 11.41
C TYR A 90 -9.18 4.18 11.58
N LEU A 91 -9.88 4.34 10.46
CA LEU A 91 -11.32 4.61 10.45
C LEU A 91 -12.14 3.33 10.27
N GLU A 92 -11.57 2.35 9.57
CA GLU A 92 -12.22 1.08 9.35
C GLU A 92 -11.17 -0.03 9.28
N VAL A 93 -11.45 -1.15 9.92
CA VAL A 93 -10.62 -2.35 9.84
C VAL A 93 -11.55 -3.54 9.68
N THR A 94 -11.62 -4.08 8.47
CA THR A 94 -12.42 -5.28 8.19
C THR A 94 -11.43 -6.37 7.77
N PRO A 95 -11.18 -7.34 8.66
CA PRO A 95 -10.17 -8.37 8.41
C PRO A 95 -10.28 -8.99 7.03
N HIS A 96 -9.13 -9.04 6.35
CA HIS A 96 -8.91 -9.65 5.06
C HIS A 96 -9.59 -8.96 3.89
N SER A 97 -10.31 -7.84 4.10
CA SER A 97 -11.00 -7.19 2.99
C SER A 97 -10.81 -5.68 2.88
N ARG A 98 -10.66 -4.95 3.99
CA ARG A 98 -10.65 -3.50 3.89
C ARG A 98 -9.97 -2.80 5.06
N LEU A 99 -9.17 -1.78 4.74
CA LEU A 99 -8.57 -0.86 5.71
C LEU A 99 -8.85 0.55 5.25
N VAL A 100 -9.20 1.44 6.18
CA VAL A 100 -9.34 2.86 5.88
C VAL A 100 -8.60 3.62 6.96
N TRP A 101 -7.74 4.56 6.56
CA TRP A 101 -7.04 5.39 7.54
C TRP A 101 -6.89 6.81 7.04
N THR A 102 -6.64 7.73 7.99
CA THR A 102 -6.34 9.11 7.70
C THR A 102 -4.83 9.31 7.60
N ASN A 103 -4.43 10.37 6.93
CA ASN A 103 -3.02 10.78 6.85
C ASN A 103 -2.97 12.18 7.48
N GLU A 104 -2.44 12.27 8.69
CA GLU A 104 -2.55 13.47 9.53
C GLU A 104 -1.26 14.27 9.65
N GLU A 105 -0.18 13.84 9.02
CA GLU A 105 1.13 14.50 9.12
C GLU A 105 1.13 15.91 8.55
N GLY A 106 0.21 16.23 7.66
CA GLY A 106 0.05 17.57 7.12
C GLY A 106 -1.01 18.41 7.82
N GLY A 107 -1.55 17.92 8.95
CA GLY A 107 -2.61 18.60 9.67
C GLY A 107 -4.00 18.10 9.29
N GLU A 108 -5.04 18.85 9.66
CA GLU A 108 -6.41 18.48 9.34
C GLU A 108 -6.67 18.56 7.84
N GLY A 109 -7.57 17.73 7.36
CA GLY A 109 -7.95 17.73 5.95
C GLY A 109 -6.99 16.98 5.05
N GLY A 110 -6.12 16.15 5.61
CA GLY A 110 -5.26 15.29 4.81
C GLY A 110 -6.04 14.22 4.07
N PRO A 111 -5.40 13.51 3.14
CA PRO A 111 -6.09 12.50 2.36
C PRO A 111 -6.53 11.32 3.21
N VAL A 112 -7.61 10.66 2.77
CA VAL A 112 -8.09 9.42 3.38
C VAL A 112 -7.71 8.29 2.44
N THR A 113 -7.05 7.28 2.99
CA THR A 113 -6.61 6.12 2.21
C THR A 113 -7.49 4.92 2.51
N THR A 114 -7.99 4.30 1.46
CA THR A 114 -8.76 3.05 1.54
C THR A 114 -8.01 1.97 0.80
N VAL A 115 -7.77 0.85 1.46
CA VAL A 115 -7.13 -0.32 0.83
C VAL A 115 -8.14 -1.45 0.85
N THR A 116 -8.43 -2.02 -0.32
CA THR A 116 -9.32 -3.16 -0.42
C THR A 116 -8.54 -4.38 -0.91
N PHE A 117 -8.95 -5.54 -0.40
CA PHE A 117 -8.32 -6.83 -0.67
C PHE A 117 -9.40 -7.75 -1.19
N GLU A 118 -9.33 -8.13 -2.44
CA GLU A 118 -10.31 -9.03 -3.05
C GLU A 118 -9.62 -10.28 -3.53
N GLU A 119 -9.93 -11.41 -2.91
CA GLU A 119 -9.33 -12.67 -3.28
C GLU A 119 -10.08 -13.36 -4.40
N LYS A 120 -9.33 -13.84 -5.40
CA LYS A 120 -9.87 -14.64 -6.51
C LYS A 120 -8.84 -15.66 -6.92
N GLY A 121 -9.18 -16.93 -6.81
CA GLY A 121 -8.30 -18.01 -7.26
C GLY A 121 -6.96 -18.06 -6.57
N GLY A 122 -6.93 -17.77 -5.27
CA GLY A 122 -5.69 -17.78 -4.50
C GLY A 122 -4.82 -16.55 -4.69
N LYS A 123 -5.28 -15.59 -5.47
CA LYS A 123 -4.59 -14.30 -5.67
C LYS A 123 -5.44 -13.19 -5.08
N THR A 124 -4.82 -12.07 -4.78
CA THR A 124 -5.50 -10.94 -4.18
C THR A 124 -5.35 -9.70 -5.05
N LEU A 125 -6.49 -9.14 -5.47
CA LEU A 125 -6.51 -7.84 -6.11
C LEU A 125 -6.50 -6.79 -5.01
N LEU A 126 -5.46 -5.97 -4.98
CA LEU A 126 -5.31 -4.91 -3.99
C LEU A 126 -5.51 -3.57 -4.68
N VAL A 127 -6.37 -2.75 -4.09
CA VAL A 127 -6.64 -1.41 -4.60
C VAL A 127 -6.39 -0.42 -3.47
N VAL A 128 -5.50 0.54 -3.71
CA VAL A 128 -5.26 1.65 -2.78
C VAL A 128 -5.92 2.89 -3.38
N HIS A 129 -6.88 3.44 -2.67
CA HIS A 129 -7.61 4.63 -3.09
C HIS A 129 -7.29 5.77 -2.13
N GLU A 130 -6.79 6.88 -2.67
CA GLU A 130 -6.54 8.09 -1.89
C GLU A 130 -7.51 9.17 -2.32
N LEU A 131 -8.27 9.67 -1.35
CA LEU A 131 -9.21 10.77 -1.57
C LEU A 131 -8.65 12.02 -0.90
N HIS A 132 -8.31 13.01 -1.70
CA HIS A 132 -7.81 14.29 -1.21
C HIS A 132 -8.95 15.28 -0.98
N SER A 133 -8.71 16.28 -0.14
CA SER A 133 -9.75 17.25 0.22
C SER A 133 -10.13 18.17 -0.93
N SER A 134 -9.21 18.39 -1.87
CA SER A 134 -9.46 19.26 -3.02
C SER A 134 -8.54 18.88 -4.18
N LYS A 135 -8.84 19.43 -5.35
CA LYS A 135 -7.98 19.30 -6.53
C LYS A 135 -6.59 19.87 -6.23
N GLU A 136 -6.56 21.02 -5.56
CA GLU A 136 -5.32 21.70 -5.23
C GLU A 136 -4.46 20.87 -4.28
N ALA A 137 -5.10 20.16 -3.33
CA ALA A 137 -4.39 19.30 -2.41
C ALA A 137 -3.72 18.12 -3.15
N LEU A 138 -4.44 17.51 -4.08
CA LEU A 138 -3.86 16.42 -4.88
C LEU A 138 -2.77 16.93 -5.81
N ASP A 139 -2.98 18.09 -6.44
CA ASP A 139 -1.97 18.70 -7.31
C ASP A 139 -0.68 18.97 -6.53
N ALA A 140 -0.80 19.47 -5.31
CA ALA A 140 0.36 19.77 -4.46
C ALA A 140 1.08 18.51 -4.00
N ALA A 141 0.33 17.47 -3.66
CA ALA A 141 0.92 16.19 -3.22
C ALA A 141 1.58 15.44 -4.38
N GLY A 142 1.00 15.57 -5.58
CA GLY A 142 1.49 14.85 -6.76
C GLY A 142 1.30 13.35 -6.65
N THR A 143 2.03 12.60 -7.44
CA THR A 143 1.93 11.15 -7.49
C THR A 143 3.14 10.43 -6.87
N GLY A 144 4.02 11.17 -6.19
CA GLY A 144 5.27 10.60 -5.67
C GLY A 144 5.09 9.39 -4.79
N ALA A 145 4.16 9.46 -3.83
CA ALA A 145 3.90 8.33 -2.93
C ALA A 145 3.34 7.12 -3.70
N ALA A 146 2.44 7.36 -4.64
CA ALA A 146 1.89 6.28 -5.46
C ALA A 146 2.95 5.69 -6.38
N ASP A 147 3.81 6.52 -6.94
CA ASP A 147 4.90 6.05 -7.80
C ASP A 147 5.88 5.18 -7.00
N ALA A 148 6.12 5.52 -5.73
CA ALA A 148 6.97 4.72 -4.86
C ALA A 148 6.38 3.32 -4.63
N MET A 149 5.05 3.18 -4.69
CA MET A 149 4.40 1.88 -4.51
C MET A 149 4.75 0.88 -5.61
N VAL A 150 5.20 1.34 -6.77
CA VAL A 150 5.67 0.44 -7.82
C VAL A 150 6.83 -0.41 -7.27
N GLU A 151 7.74 0.21 -6.57
CA GLU A 151 8.87 -0.49 -5.95
C GLU A 151 8.46 -1.24 -4.69
N THR A 152 7.71 -0.60 -3.80
CA THR A 152 7.35 -1.23 -2.53
C THR A 152 6.44 -2.43 -2.72
N PHE A 153 5.58 -2.41 -3.73
CA PHE A 153 4.73 -3.57 -4.02
C PHE A 153 5.54 -4.73 -4.61
N ALA A 154 6.61 -4.45 -5.34
CA ALA A 154 7.54 -5.50 -5.75
C ALA A 154 8.24 -6.10 -4.53
N GLN A 155 8.58 -5.27 -3.56
CA GLN A 155 9.16 -5.74 -2.28
C GLN A 155 8.16 -6.58 -1.49
N LEU A 156 6.88 -6.20 -1.53
CA LEU A 156 5.83 -6.98 -0.90
C LEU A 156 5.69 -8.36 -1.54
N ASP A 157 5.76 -8.44 -2.87
CA ASP A 157 5.74 -9.74 -3.56
C ASP A 157 6.87 -10.65 -3.06
N GLU A 158 8.07 -10.11 -2.90
CA GLU A 158 9.20 -10.88 -2.39
C GLU A 158 8.93 -11.38 -0.97
N LEU A 159 8.37 -10.52 -0.13
CA LEU A 159 8.03 -10.89 1.24
C LEU A 159 7.00 -12.03 1.25
N LEU A 160 5.99 -11.93 0.40
CA LEU A 160 4.95 -12.97 0.33
C LEU A 160 5.51 -14.35 0.00
N LEU A 161 6.55 -14.40 -0.83
CA LEU A 161 7.22 -15.67 -1.11
C LEU A 161 7.81 -16.28 0.15
N THR A 162 8.39 -15.46 1.02
CA THR A 162 8.97 -15.96 2.27
C THR A 162 7.91 -16.40 3.27
N LEU A 163 6.69 -15.92 3.12
CA LEU A 163 5.56 -16.30 3.98
C LEU A 163 4.81 -17.52 3.45
N GLY A 164 5.27 -18.09 2.34
CA GLY A 164 4.63 -19.26 1.74
C GLY A 164 3.31 -18.98 1.04
N ALA A 165 3.06 -17.71 0.69
CA ALA A 165 1.82 -17.31 0.06
C ALA A 165 1.70 -17.80 -1.37
N SER A 166 2.80 -17.87 -2.07
CA SER A 166 2.85 -18.34 -3.47
C SER A 166 3.19 -19.81 -3.52
N VAL A 167 2.20 -20.62 -3.65
CA VAL A 167 2.38 -22.07 -3.71
C VAL A 167 1.98 -22.60 -5.07
#